data_37d8fa484dc0d10e4687007ad48b9437
#
_entry.id   37d8fa484dc0d10e4687007ad48b9437
#
_cell.length_a   1.000
_cell.length_b   1.000
_cell.length_c   1.000
_cell.angle_alpha   90.00
_cell.angle_beta   90.00
_cell.angle_gamma   90.00
#
_symmetry.space_group_name_H-M   'P 1'
#
loop_
_entity.id
_entity.type
_entity.pdbx_description
1 polymer ?
#
loop_
_entity_poly.entity_id
_entity_poly.type
_entity_poly.pdbx_seq_one_letter_code
_entity_poly.pdbx_strand_id
1 'polypeptide(L)'
;MSRLLVVVDMQKDFVDGALGSPEARAIVPNVLDKVKAYRDAGDEVVFTLDTHFDDYMDTMEGKKLPVVHCVKGTPGWELVPELREVPGTRFEKHTFGSRELADYAAVGRYDFVELVGLCTDICVISNAMLIKAAVPDTSIQVDGACCAGVTPQSHRNALSAMGMC
;
A
#
# COMPACT_ATOMS: atom_id res chain seq x y z
N MET A 1 15.55 8.65 -15.86
CA MET A 1 15.11 7.52 -14.99
C MET A 1 13.65 7.71 -14.69
N SER A 2 12.81 6.77 -15.10
CA SER A 2 11.37 6.77 -14.79
C SER A 2 11.11 6.05 -13.47
N ARG A 3 10.39 6.71 -12.55
CA ARG A 3 10.17 6.19 -11.21
C ARG A 3 8.68 6.11 -10.89
N LEU A 4 8.29 5.04 -10.23
CA LEU A 4 6.93 4.82 -9.75
C LEU A 4 6.92 4.74 -8.23
N LEU A 5 6.09 5.55 -7.59
CA LEU A 5 5.76 5.40 -6.17
C LEU A 5 4.40 4.73 -6.03
N VAL A 6 4.36 3.64 -5.30
CA VAL A 6 3.13 2.92 -4.94
C VAL A 6 2.80 3.21 -3.49
N VAL A 7 1.71 3.92 -3.26
CA VAL A 7 1.18 4.23 -1.92
C VAL A 7 0.11 3.20 -1.58
N VAL A 8 0.47 2.27 -0.69
CA VAL A 8 -0.35 1.10 -0.36
C VAL A 8 -1.28 1.41 0.79
N ASP A 9 -2.59 1.34 0.52
CA ASP A 9 -3.68 1.32 1.51
C ASP A 9 -3.60 2.39 2.61
N MET A 10 -3.22 3.62 2.25
CA MET A 10 -3.23 4.75 3.19
C MET A 10 -4.65 5.27 3.40
N GLN A 11 -5.52 4.37 3.86
CA GLN A 11 -6.95 4.58 4.10
C GLN A 11 -7.24 4.85 5.57
N LYS A 12 -8.34 5.54 5.85
CA LYS A 12 -8.69 5.94 7.22
C LYS A 12 -8.81 4.74 8.17
N ASP A 13 -9.41 3.64 7.75
CA ASP A 13 -9.57 2.47 8.63
C ASP A 13 -8.24 1.85 9.05
N PHE A 14 -7.19 1.96 8.23
CA PHE A 14 -5.85 1.48 8.59
C PHE A 14 -5.00 2.49 9.36
N VAL A 15 -5.37 3.76 9.37
CA VAL A 15 -4.60 4.82 10.03
C VAL A 15 -5.20 5.15 11.39
N ASP A 16 -6.45 5.58 11.43
CA ASP A 16 -7.13 6.04 12.64
C ASP A 16 -8.52 5.42 12.86
N GLY A 17 -8.92 4.48 12.02
CA GLY A 17 -10.21 3.78 12.10
C GLY A 17 -10.12 2.39 12.72
N ALA A 18 -10.93 1.45 12.19
CA ALA A 18 -11.16 0.13 12.77
C ALA A 18 -9.87 -0.70 12.99
N LEU A 19 -8.89 -0.57 12.12
CA LEU A 19 -7.58 -1.25 12.18
C LEU A 19 -6.41 -0.27 12.37
N GLY A 20 -6.69 0.93 12.83
CA GLY A 20 -5.66 1.95 13.09
C GLY A 20 -4.70 1.57 14.21
N SER A 21 -3.50 2.13 14.15
CA SER A 21 -2.45 1.93 15.16
C SER A 21 -1.62 3.20 15.36
N PRO A 22 -0.91 3.34 16.49
CA PRO A 22 0.03 4.45 16.69
C PRO A 22 1.11 4.48 15.61
N GLU A 23 1.62 3.32 15.21
CA GLU A 23 2.66 3.17 14.18
C GLU A 23 2.14 3.60 12.81
N ALA A 24 0.90 3.23 12.46
CA ALA A 24 0.28 3.66 11.20
C ALA A 24 0.09 5.18 11.15
N ARG A 25 -0.34 5.78 12.25
CA ARG A 25 -0.46 7.25 12.35
C ARG A 25 0.90 7.94 12.24
N ALA A 26 1.94 7.35 12.83
CA ALA A 26 3.27 7.94 12.87
C ALA A 26 3.93 8.05 11.48
N ILE A 27 3.60 7.17 10.53
CA ILE A 27 4.18 7.21 9.18
C ILE A 27 3.49 8.21 8.24
N VAL A 28 2.32 8.73 8.57
CA VAL A 28 1.56 9.63 7.68
C VAL A 28 2.42 10.80 7.20
N PRO A 29 3.11 11.57 8.06
CA PRO A 29 3.95 12.66 7.60
C PRO A 29 5.06 12.20 6.63
N ASN A 30 5.70 11.07 6.89
CA ASN A 30 6.76 10.52 6.04
C ASN A 30 6.21 10.14 4.66
N VAL A 31 5.03 9.53 4.60
CA VAL A 31 4.38 9.18 3.33
C VAL A 31 4.02 10.43 2.54
N LEU A 32 3.48 11.47 3.21
CA LEU A 32 3.16 12.75 2.55
C LEU A 32 4.41 13.42 1.96
N ASP A 33 5.51 13.44 2.70
CA ASP A 33 6.78 14.00 2.22
C ASP A 33 7.31 13.20 1.01
N LYS A 34 7.19 11.88 1.05
CA LYS A 34 7.58 11.01 -0.07
C LYS A 34 6.75 11.29 -1.32
N VAL A 35 5.43 11.34 -1.17
CA VAL A 35 4.50 11.66 -2.27
C VAL A 35 4.83 13.02 -2.87
N LYS A 36 5.06 14.03 -2.01
CA LYS A 36 5.44 15.36 -2.47
C LYS A 36 6.75 15.33 -3.26
N ALA A 37 7.77 14.64 -2.77
CA ALA A 37 9.08 14.55 -3.43
C ALA A 37 8.99 13.93 -4.83
N TYR A 38 8.21 12.85 -4.99
CA TYR A 38 7.99 12.22 -6.30
C TYR A 38 7.27 13.15 -7.25
N ARG A 39 6.22 13.82 -6.79
CA ARG A 39 5.47 14.76 -7.62
C ARG A 39 6.29 15.97 -8.04
N ASP A 40 7.07 16.54 -7.14
CA ASP A 40 7.94 17.68 -7.44
C ASP A 40 9.02 17.29 -8.47
N ALA A 41 9.45 16.04 -8.49
CA ALA A 41 10.37 15.50 -9.48
C ALA A 41 9.72 15.15 -10.84
N GLY A 42 8.39 15.20 -10.92
CA GLY A 42 7.65 14.78 -12.12
C GLY A 42 7.52 13.27 -12.27
N ASP A 43 7.80 12.51 -11.20
CA ASP A 43 7.67 11.06 -11.16
C ASP A 43 6.21 10.66 -10.91
N GLU A 44 5.89 9.42 -11.20
CA GLU A 44 4.54 8.91 -11.09
C GLU A 44 4.20 8.39 -9.70
N VAL A 45 2.99 8.70 -9.24
CA VAL A 45 2.44 8.22 -7.97
C VAL A 45 1.11 7.53 -8.22
N VAL A 46 0.97 6.30 -7.70
CA VAL A 46 -0.28 5.53 -7.73
C VAL A 46 -0.66 5.07 -6.34
N PHE A 47 -1.94 4.72 -6.17
CA PHE A 47 -2.50 4.35 -4.87
C PHE A 47 -3.20 3.00 -4.97
N THR A 48 -3.11 2.20 -3.91
CA THR A 48 -4.02 1.07 -3.74
C THR A 48 -5.06 1.37 -2.66
N LEU A 49 -6.26 0.84 -2.83
CA LEU A 49 -7.32 0.86 -1.84
C LEU A 49 -7.79 -0.56 -1.60
N ASP A 50 -7.59 -1.06 -0.39
CA ASP A 50 -8.24 -2.28 0.07
C ASP A 50 -9.75 -2.06 0.06
N THR A 51 -10.50 -2.95 -0.59
CA THR A 51 -11.90 -2.70 -0.92
C THR A 51 -12.73 -3.92 -0.59
N HIS A 52 -13.58 -3.79 0.42
CA HIS A 52 -14.52 -4.80 0.86
C HIS A 52 -15.96 -4.33 0.65
N PHE A 53 -16.89 -5.26 0.84
CA PHE A 53 -18.33 -5.03 0.68
C PHE A 53 -19.08 -5.55 1.92
N ASP A 54 -20.39 -5.45 1.91
CA ASP A 54 -21.23 -5.85 3.05
C ASP A 54 -21.10 -7.33 3.43
N ASP A 55 -20.63 -8.16 2.52
CA ASP A 55 -20.41 -9.60 2.72
C ASP A 55 -19.02 -9.94 3.30
N TYR A 56 -18.24 -8.95 3.74
CA TYR A 56 -16.87 -9.16 4.23
C TYR A 56 -16.76 -10.30 5.25
N MET A 57 -17.70 -10.38 6.20
CA MET A 57 -17.67 -11.43 7.24
C MET A 57 -17.87 -12.85 6.70
N ASP A 58 -18.42 -12.99 5.50
CA ASP A 58 -18.61 -14.29 4.85
C ASP A 58 -17.39 -14.72 4.04
N THR A 59 -16.46 -13.81 3.79
CA THR A 59 -15.21 -14.11 3.08
C THR A 59 -14.21 -14.89 3.93
N MET A 60 -13.24 -15.54 3.30
CA MET A 60 -12.16 -16.22 4.02
C MET A 60 -11.34 -15.25 4.86
N GLU A 61 -11.12 -14.04 4.37
CA GLU A 61 -10.41 -12.99 5.11
C GLU A 61 -11.21 -12.56 6.33
N GLY A 62 -12.51 -12.32 6.19
CA GLY A 62 -13.39 -11.96 7.30
C GLY A 62 -13.52 -13.02 8.37
N LYS A 63 -13.43 -14.28 8.00
CA LYS A 63 -13.40 -15.41 8.97
C LYS A 63 -12.09 -15.43 9.77
N LYS A 64 -10.99 -15.05 9.16
CA LYS A 64 -9.67 -14.99 9.82
C LYS A 64 -9.47 -13.70 10.62
N LEU A 65 -9.93 -12.58 10.10
CA LEU A 65 -9.91 -11.26 10.72
C LEU A 65 -11.33 -10.69 10.79
N PRO A 66 -12.10 -11.01 11.85
CA PRO A 66 -13.52 -10.61 11.95
C PRO A 66 -13.68 -9.14 12.35
N VAL A 67 -13.04 -8.25 11.65
CA VAL A 67 -13.12 -6.79 11.82
C VAL A 67 -13.51 -6.18 10.48
N VAL A 68 -14.74 -5.71 10.37
CA VAL A 68 -15.23 -5.03 9.16
C VAL A 68 -14.44 -3.75 8.96
N HIS A 69 -13.88 -3.57 7.78
CA HIS A 69 -13.06 -2.41 7.43
C HIS A 69 -13.06 -2.16 5.93
N CYS A 70 -12.71 -0.98 5.52
CA CYS A 70 -12.55 -0.57 4.13
C CYS A 70 -13.72 -1.00 3.24
N VAL A 71 -14.95 -0.87 3.75
CA VAL A 71 -16.16 -1.13 2.96
C VAL A 71 -16.37 0.02 1.98
N LYS A 72 -16.45 -0.30 0.70
CA LYS A 72 -16.56 0.69 -0.37
C LYS A 72 -17.72 1.66 -0.13
N GLY A 73 -17.44 2.94 -0.30
CA GLY A 73 -18.41 4.03 -0.09
C GLY A 73 -18.52 4.51 1.34
N THR A 74 -17.81 3.91 2.29
CA THR A 74 -17.73 4.41 3.67
C THR A 74 -16.55 5.36 3.87
N PRO A 75 -16.58 6.25 4.88
CA PRO A 75 -15.44 7.11 5.19
C PRO A 75 -14.17 6.34 5.50
N GLY A 76 -14.26 5.15 6.11
CA GLY A 76 -13.11 4.31 6.44
C GLY A 76 -12.36 3.76 5.24
N TRP A 77 -13.05 3.55 4.13
CA TRP A 77 -12.47 3.11 2.86
C TRP A 77 -11.66 4.20 2.15
N GLU A 78 -11.99 5.47 2.35
CA GLU A 78 -11.31 6.56 1.68
C GLU A 78 -9.86 6.72 2.14
N LEU A 79 -9.02 7.22 1.24
CA LEU A 79 -7.66 7.66 1.59
C LEU A 79 -7.72 8.69 2.73
N VAL A 80 -6.65 8.78 3.51
CA VAL A 80 -6.51 9.87 4.49
C VAL A 80 -6.70 11.22 3.81
N PRO A 81 -7.27 12.22 4.51
CA PRO A 81 -7.67 13.49 3.87
C PRO A 81 -6.59 14.14 3.02
N GLU A 82 -5.34 14.08 3.48
CA GLU A 82 -4.20 14.70 2.84
C GLU A 82 -3.83 14.09 1.48
N LEU A 83 -4.27 12.85 1.22
CA LEU A 83 -3.99 12.13 -0.02
C LEU A 83 -5.17 12.07 -0.99
N ARG A 84 -6.39 12.44 -0.55
CA ARG A 84 -7.60 12.31 -1.38
C ARG A 84 -7.52 13.05 -2.70
N GLU A 85 -7.01 14.27 -2.66
CA GLU A 85 -6.94 15.15 -3.82
C GLU A 85 -5.62 15.02 -4.60
N VAL A 86 -4.71 14.17 -4.16
CA VAL A 86 -3.46 13.92 -4.90
C VAL A 86 -3.80 13.14 -6.18
N PRO A 87 -3.46 13.67 -7.36
CA PRO A 87 -3.67 12.95 -8.61
C PRO A 87 -2.85 11.67 -8.69
N GLY A 88 -3.41 10.65 -9.31
CA GLY A 88 -2.76 9.35 -9.53
C GLY A 88 -3.80 8.25 -9.73
N THR A 89 -3.42 7.20 -10.44
CA THR A 89 -4.27 6.02 -10.62
C THR A 89 -4.54 5.34 -9.28
N ARG A 90 -5.78 4.94 -9.07
CA ARG A 90 -6.22 4.23 -7.87
C ARG A 90 -6.62 2.81 -8.24
N PHE A 91 -5.95 1.84 -7.61
CA PHE A 91 -6.23 0.41 -7.79
C PHE A 91 -7.09 -0.08 -6.61
N GLU A 92 -8.34 -0.37 -6.87
CA GLU A 92 -9.20 -1.04 -5.89
C GLU A 92 -8.86 -2.53 -5.89
N LYS A 93 -8.43 -3.06 -4.76
CA LYS A 93 -8.08 -4.45 -4.62
C LYS A 93 -8.97 -5.16 -3.60
N HIS A 94 -9.29 -6.41 -3.84
CA HIS A 94 -10.21 -7.20 -3.00
C HIS A 94 -9.47 -8.21 -2.11
N THR A 95 -8.15 -8.19 -2.13
CA THR A 95 -7.25 -8.98 -1.32
C THR A 95 -5.94 -8.20 -1.11
N PHE A 96 -4.95 -8.82 -0.53
CA PHE A 96 -3.71 -8.15 -0.09
C PHE A 96 -2.90 -7.57 -1.24
N GLY A 97 -2.68 -8.34 -2.30
CA GLY A 97 -1.95 -7.90 -3.49
C GLY A 97 -2.90 -7.56 -4.66
N SER A 98 -2.42 -6.70 -5.56
CA SER A 98 -3.13 -6.32 -6.78
C SER A 98 -2.37 -6.80 -8.02
N ARG A 99 -2.97 -7.73 -8.76
CA ARG A 99 -2.43 -8.16 -10.05
C ARG A 99 -2.47 -7.04 -11.07
N GLU A 100 -3.54 -6.25 -11.06
CA GLU A 100 -3.70 -5.09 -11.94
C GLU A 100 -2.57 -4.07 -11.76
N LEU A 101 -2.17 -3.80 -10.50
CA LEU A 101 -1.02 -2.95 -10.21
C LEU A 101 0.29 -3.55 -10.75
N ALA A 102 0.48 -4.86 -10.60
CA ALA A 102 1.68 -5.53 -11.11
C ALA A 102 1.75 -5.45 -12.65
N ASP A 103 0.63 -5.67 -13.33
CA ASP A 103 0.52 -5.53 -14.79
C ASP A 103 0.78 -4.06 -15.21
N TYR A 104 0.25 -3.11 -14.45
CA TYR A 104 0.51 -1.69 -14.69
C TYR A 104 2.00 -1.35 -14.60
N ALA A 105 2.68 -1.84 -13.58
CA ALA A 105 4.12 -1.64 -13.42
C ALA A 105 4.92 -2.25 -14.60
N ALA A 106 4.49 -3.43 -15.09
CA ALA A 106 5.12 -4.09 -16.22
C ALA A 106 4.94 -3.31 -17.53
N VAL A 107 3.76 -2.76 -17.76
CA VAL A 107 3.47 -1.95 -18.96
C VAL A 107 4.21 -0.62 -18.91
N GLY A 108 4.31 0.00 -17.74
CA GLY A 108 4.94 1.31 -17.55
C GLY A 108 6.46 1.32 -17.76
N ARG A 109 7.11 0.18 -17.66
CA ARG A 109 8.57 0.01 -17.87
C ARG A 109 9.41 0.99 -17.04
N TYR A 110 9.10 1.05 -15.74
CA TYR A 110 9.84 1.93 -14.82
C TYR A 110 11.24 1.39 -14.56
N ASP A 111 12.21 2.29 -14.40
CA ASP A 111 13.57 1.96 -13.97
C ASP A 111 13.62 1.65 -12.48
N PHE A 112 12.68 2.22 -11.71
CA PHE A 112 12.66 2.11 -10.26
C PHE A 112 11.21 2.15 -9.75
N VAL A 113 10.87 1.23 -8.86
CA VAL A 113 9.57 1.18 -8.19
C VAL A 113 9.79 1.24 -6.67
N GLU A 114 9.13 2.16 -6.00
CA GLU A 114 9.17 2.28 -4.56
C GLU A 114 7.79 2.07 -3.95
N LEU A 115 7.71 1.27 -2.88
CA LEU A 115 6.46 1.04 -2.15
C LEU A 115 6.55 1.67 -0.76
N VAL A 116 5.46 2.30 -0.36
CA VAL A 116 5.22 2.86 0.98
C VAL A 116 3.81 2.52 1.42
N GLY A 117 3.52 2.60 2.71
CA GLY A 117 2.16 2.47 3.24
C GLY A 117 1.95 1.30 4.18
N LEU A 118 0.78 0.70 4.12
CA LEU A 118 0.24 -0.21 5.13
C LEU A 118 -0.31 -1.51 4.53
N CYS A 119 -0.25 -2.60 5.24
CA CYS A 119 0.71 -2.90 6.28
C CYS A 119 1.93 -3.53 5.65
N THR A 120 3.11 -3.27 6.20
CA THR A 120 4.39 -3.79 5.70
C THR A 120 4.35 -5.29 5.47
N ASP A 121 3.82 -6.03 6.44
CA ASP A 121 3.78 -7.49 6.53
C ASP A 121 2.58 -8.14 5.85
N ILE A 122 1.70 -7.36 5.23
CA ILE A 122 0.51 -7.88 4.55
C ILE A 122 0.41 -7.31 3.13
N CYS A 123 -0.18 -6.13 2.95
CA CYS A 123 -0.44 -5.55 1.62
C CYS A 123 0.83 -5.03 0.94
N VAL A 124 1.77 -4.46 1.69
CA VAL A 124 3.02 -3.96 1.11
C VAL A 124 3.87 -5.12 0.57
N ILE A 125 4.17 -6.14 1.39
CA ILE A 125 4.95 -7.30 0.93
C ILE A 125 4.25 -8.06 -0.20
N SER A 126 2.93 -8.21 -0.15
CA SER A 126 2.16 -8.88 -1.20
C SER A 126 2.29 -8.16 -2.55
N ASN A 127 2.16 -6.84 -2.56
CA ASN A 127 2.33 -6.05 -3.79
C ASN A 127 3.79 -6.02 -4.25
N ALA A 128 4.75 -5.91 -3.34
CA ALA A 128 6.16 -5.95 -3.69
C ALA A 128 6.54 -7.25 -4.40
N MET A 129 6.05 -8.40 -3.91
CA MET A 129 6.33 -9.70 -4.52
C MET A 129 5.64 -9.86 -5.89
N LEU A 130 4.40 -9.40 -6.04
CA LEU A 130 3.70 -9.42 -7.33
C LEU A 130 4.41 -8.54 -8.36
N ILE A 131 4.82 -7.34 -7.99
CA ILE A 131 5.57 -6.45 -8.88
C ILE A 131 6.92 -7.07 -9.22
N LYS A 132 7.64 -7.65 -8.24
CA LYS A 132 8.90 -8.36 -8.50
C LYS A 132 8.75 -9.49 -9.49
N ALA A 133 7.66 -10.26 -9.40
CA ALA A 133 7.38 -11.33 -10.35
C ALA A 133 7.06 -10.80 -11.76
N ALA A 134 6.41 -9.65 -11.87
CA ALA A 134 6.05 -9.04 -13.15
C ALA A 134 7.23 -8.34 -13.84
N VAL A 135 8.13 -7.73 -13.04
CA VAL A 135 9.30 -6.95 -13.55
C VAL A 135 10.58 -7.34 -12.79
N PRO A 136 11.09 -8.56 -13.00
CA PRO A 136 12.17 -9.13 -12.19
C PRO A 136 13.49 -8.36 -12.24
N ASP A 137 13.74 -7.60 -13.30
CA ASP A 137 14.96 -6.84 -13.51
C ASP A 137 14.85 -5.36 -13.12
N THR A 138 13.65 -4.90 -12.73
CA THR A 138 13.45 -3.54 -12.22
C THR A 138 13.92 -3.44 -10.77
N SER A 139 14.57 -2.34 -10.43
CA SER A 139 14.92 -2.04 -9.03
C SER A 139 13.66 -1.74 -8.23
N ILE A 140 13.42 -2.52 -7.18
CA ILE A 140 12.26 -2.36 -6.30
C ILE A 140 12.75 -2.07 -4.89
N GLN A 141 12.17 -1.05 -4.27
CA GLN A 141 12.48 -0.67 -2.89
C GLN A 141 11.21 -0.55 -2.06
N VAL A 142 11.30 -0.94 -0.81
CA VAL A 142 10.30 -0.64 0.22
C VAL A 142 10.94 0.27 1.24
N ASP A 143 10.38 1.46 1.44
CA ASP A 143 10.88 2.40 2.44
C ASP A 143 10.27 2.09 3.81
N GLY A 144 11.05 1.43 4.66
CA GLY A 144 10.60 1.04 6.00
C GLY A 144 10.21 2.21 6.90
N ALA A 145 10.75 3.42 6.68
CA ALA A 145 10.37 4.62 7.43
C ALA A 145 8.99 5.16 7.00
N CYS A 146 8.50 4.74 5.84
CA CYS A 146 7.19 5.10 5.29
C CYS A 146 6.21 3.92 5.35
N CYS A 147 6.49 2.88 6.13
CA CYS A 147 5.64 1.72 6.32
C CYS A 147 5.42 1.43 7.80
N ALA A 148 4.31 0.75 8.11
CA ALA A 148 4.05 0.19 9.43
C ALA A 148 3.39 -1.18 9.27
N GLY A 149 3.77 -2.13 10.13
CA GLY A 149 3.18 -3.48 10.15
C GLY A 149 2.06 -3.60 11.17
N VAL A 150 1.50 -4.80 11.26
CA VAL A 150 0.51 -5.14 12.30
C VAL A 150 1.14 -4.97 13.69
N THR A 151 2.40 -5.36 13.82
CA THR A 151 3.23 -5.09 15.00
C THR A 151 4.62 -4.58 14.56
N PRO A 152 5.38 -3.89 15.43
CA PRO A 152 6.76 -3.52 15.12
C PRO A 152 7.63 -4.72 14.76
N GLN A 153 7.41 -5.88 15.37
CA GLN A 153 8.17 -7.10 15.05
C GLN A 153 7.84 -7.66 13.67
N SER A 154 6.55 -7.76 13.32
CA SER A 154 6.14 -8.27 12.00
C SER A 154 6.54 -7.31 10.87
N HIS A 155 6.57 -6.01 11.14
CA HIS A 155 7.16 -5.02 10.24
C HIS A 155 8.62 -5.33 9.93
N ARG A 156 9.45 -5.51 10.95
CA ARG A 156 10.87 -5.86 10.77
C ARG A 156 11.06 -7.19 10.06
N ASN A 157 10.24 -8.19 10.40
CA ASN A 157 10.28 -9.50 9.75
C ASN A 157 10.00 -9.39 8.24
N ALA A 158 8.99 -8.60 7.86
CA ALA A 158 8.64 -8.41 6.46
C ALA A 158 9.75 -7.67 5.68
N LEU A 159 10.33 -6.61 6.26
CA LEU A 159 11.46 -5.91 5.65
C LEU A 159 12.66 -6.84 5.47
N SER A 160 12.96 -7.67 6.47
CA SER A 160 14.03 -8.66 6.38
C SER A 160 13.77 -9.69 5.27
N ALA A 161 12.54 -10.20 5.16
CA ALA A 161 12.16 -11.15 4.11
C ALA A 161 12.27 -10.52 2.71
N MET A 162 11.76 -9.31 2.52
CA MET A 162 11.85 -8.60 1.25
C MET A 162 13.30 -8.27 0.86
N GLY A 163 14.16 -7.98 1.84
CA GLY A 163 15.58 -7.72 1.61
C GLY A 163 16.37 -8.93 1.07
N MET A 164 15.78 -10.13 1.14
CA MET A 164 16.36 -11.35 0.56
C MET A 164 15.99 -11.55 -0.91
N CYS A 165 15.05 -10.79 -1.42
CA CYS A 165 14.52 -10.89 -2.78
C CYS A 165 14.97 -9.73 -3.66
#